data_93c5f8a4ce190e92c6fc7f8d587f4f78
#
_entry.id   93c5f8a4ce190e92c6fc7f8d587f4f78
#
_cell.length_a   1.000
_cell.length_b   1.000
_cell.length_c   1.000
_cell.angle_alpha   90.00
_cell.angle_beta   90.00
_cell.angle_gamma   90.00
#
_symmetry.space_group_name_H-M   'P 1'
#
loop_
_entity.id
_entity.type
_entity.pdbx_description
1 polymer ?
#
loop_
_entity_poly.entity_id
_entity_poly.type
_entity_poly.pdbx_seq_one_letter_code
_entity_poly.pdbx_strand_id
1 'polypeptide(L)'
;MFWERFKLSLRRAVAWWIDAFLAAAVIVVLRWLLHLAGVELNGRSGAIYDIVSFALVFYIYRVGFEATKHTTLGKWSLRLEIIGPHGWRPAAIRNSWVLLTLISVTGLRFVEPVIVAILGVSTLLVGRHPFDMAAGDLVLEKLPPELKEE
;
A
#
# COMPACT_ATOMS: atom_id res chain seq x y z
N MET A 1 -3.97 13.93 21.60
CA MET A 1 -4.80 13.44 20.48
C MET A 1 -4.19 13.70 19.09
N PHE A 2 -3.83 14.93 18.70
CA PHE A 2 -3.18 15.21 17.39
C PHE A 2 -1.81 14.51 17.26
N TRP A 3 -0.97 14.56 18.26
CA TRP A 3 0.37 13.97 18.27
C TRP A 3 0.35 12.43 18.10
N GLU A 4 -0.60 11.75 18.70
CA GLU A 4 -0.75 10.29 18.52
C GLU A 4 -1.20 9.92 17.12
N ARG A 5 -2.12 10.71 16.52
CA ARG A 5 -2.51 10.52 15.12
C ARG A 5 -1.35 10.79 14.16
N PHE A 6 -0.53 11.79 14.46
CA PHE A 6 0.66 12.10 13.65
C PHE A 6 1.68 10.95 13.70
N LYS A 7 2.00 10.42 14.88
CA LYS A 7 2.88 9.26 15.02
C LYS A 7 2.34 8.04 14.26
N LEU A 8 1.05 7.76 14.41
CA LEU A 8 0.42 6.64 13.71
C LEU A 8 0.49 6.83 12.19
N SER A 9 0.20 8.04 11.69
CA SER A 9 0.29 8.35 10.26
C SER A 9 1.72 8.22 9.74
N LEU A 10 2.72 8.66 10.49
CA LEU A 10 4.13 8.50 10.13
C LEU A 10 4.53 7.01 10.06
N ARG A 11 4.13 6.20 11.04
CA ARG A 11 4.36 4.74 11.00
C ARG A 11 3.67 4.09 9.80
N ARG A 12 2.44 4.50 9.49
CA ARG A 12 1.73 4.01 8.29
C ARG A 12 2.44 4.38 6.99
N ALA A 13 2.98 5.61 6.91
CA ALA A 13 3.77 6.05 5.76
C ALA A 13 5.06 5.24 5.61
N VAL A 14 5.79 5.01 6.71
CA VAL A 14 7.01 4.18 6.69
C VAL A 14 6.68 2.72 6.34
N ALA A 15 5.61 2.15 6.88
CA ALA A 15 5.14 0.80 6.51
C ALA A 15 4.84 0.70 5.01
N TRP A 16 4.16 1.70 4.46
CA TRP A 16 3.89 1.79 3.02
C TRP A 16 5.18 1.86 2.20
N TRP A 17 6.17 2.65 2.65
CA TRP A 17 7.48 2.75 2.00
C TRP A 17 8.20 1.41 1.95
N ILE A 18 8.20 0.65 3.05
CA ILE A 18 8.80 -0.69 3.12
C ILE A 18 8.10 -1.62 2.12
N ASP A 19 6.77 -1.63 2.12
CA ASP A 19 5.98 -2.45 1.20
C ASP A 19 6.24 -2.07 -0.27
N ALA A 20 6.30 -0.77 -0.57
CA ALA A 20 6.57 -0.26 -1.91
C ALA A 20 7.98 -0.62 -2.39
N PHE A 21 8.97 -0.55 -1.49
CA PHE A 21 10.35 -0.95 -1.80
C PHE A 21 10.45 -2.45 -2.13
N LEU A 22 9.75 -3.30 -1.38
CA LEU A 22 9.70 -4.73 -1.67
C LEU A 22 9.07 -5.02 -3.03
N ALA A 23 7.96 -4.35 -3.35
CA ALA A 23 7.33 -4.48 -4.67
C ALA A 23 8.27 -4.00 -5.80
N ALA A 24 8.95 -2.85 -5.61
CA ALA A 24 9.91 -2.33 -6.57
C ALA A 24 11.08 -3.31 -6.80
N ALA A 25 11.59 -3.94 -5.75
CA ALA A 25 12.65 -4.94 -5.86
C ALA A 25 12.21 -6.15 -6.72
N VAL A 26 10.97 -6.62 -6.55
CA VAL A 26 10.40 -7.69 -7.40
C VAL A 26 10.38 -7.26 -8.87
N ILE A 27 9.97 -6.01 -9.16
CA ILE A 27 9.89 -5.51 -10.53
C ILE A 27 11.27 -5.40 -11.17
N VAL A 28 12.27 -4.95 -10.42
CA VAL A 28 13.66 -4.91 -10.90
C VAL A 28 14.12 -6.31 -11.31
N VAL A 29 13.84 -7.33 -10.49
CA VAL A 29 14.17 -8.73 -10.81
C VAL A 29 13.42 -9.21 -12.05
N LEU A 30 12.11 -8.93 -12.14
CA LEU A 30 11.30 -9.30 -13.31
C LEU A 30 11.83 -8.64 -14.59
N ARG A 31 12.17 -7.37 -14.52
CA ARG A 31 12.74 -6.63 -15.65
C ARG A 31 14.09 -7.20 -16.09
N TRP A 32 14.92 -7.56 -15.13
CA TRP A 32 16.19 -8.24 -15.41
C TRP A 32 16.01 -9.60 -16.10
N LEU A 33 15.05 -10.41 -15.63
CA LEU A 33 14.70 -11.69 -16.26
C LEU A 33 14.18 -11.51 -17.69
N LEU A 34 13.35 -10.49 -17.94
CA LEU A 34 12.88 -10.15 -19.28
C LEU A 34 14.04 -9.75 -20.20
N HIS A 35 14.98 -8.96 -19.71
CA HIS A 35 16.17 -8.58 -20.46
C HIS A 35 17.02 -9.81 -20.83
N LEU A 36 17.22 -10.77 -19.91
CA LEU A 36 17.87 -12.03 -20.20
C LEU A 36 17.15 -12.87 -21.24
N ALA A 37 15.82 -12.76 -21.32
CA ALA A 37 15.00 -13.40 -22.33
C ALA A 37 14.98 -12.66 -23.67
N GLY A 38 15.79 -11.58 -23.83
CA GLY A 38 15.86 -10.80 -25.05
C GLY A 38 14.75 -9.77 -25.23
N VAL A 39 13.96 -9.50 -24.20
CA VAL A 39 12.88 -8.48 -24.25
C VAL A 39 13.45 -7.12 -23.85
N GLU A 40 13.50 -6.20 -24.79
CA GLU A 40 13.96 -4.82 -24.60
C GLU A 40 12.78 -3.91 -24.25
N LEU A 41 12.74 -3.42 -23.00
CA LEU A 41 11.72 -2.50 -22.50
C LEU A 41 12.31 -1.08 -22.36
N ASN A 42 12.21 -0.31 -23.44
CA ASN A 42 12.78 1.03 -23.54
C ASN A 42 11.71 2.12 -23.77
N GLY A 43 12.04 3.36 -23.39
CA GLY A 43 11.17 4.50 -23.63
C GLY A 43 9.77 4.35 -23.03
N ARG A 44 8.73 4.61 -23.83
CA ARG A 44 7.33 4.58 -23.36
C ARG A 44 6.87 3.18 -22.94
N SER A 45 7.28 2.13 -23.65
CA SER A 45 6.92 0.74 -23.31
C SER A 45 7.49 0.33 -21.97
N GLY A 46 8.75 0.69 -21.69
CA GLY A 46 9.37 0.47 -20.39
C GLY A 46 8.65 1.21 -19.26
N ALA A 47 8.30 2.48 -19.45
CA ALA A 47 7.56 3.26 -18.45
C ALA A 47 6.17 2.68 -18.16
N ILE A 48 5.43 2.26 -19.20
CA ILE A 48 4.11 1.61 -19.03
C ILE A 48 4.28 0.29 -18.27
N TYR A 49 5.26 -0.53 -18.65
CA TYR A 49 5.54 -1.78 -17.96
C TYR A 49 5.83 -1.54 -16.47
N ASP A 50 6.68 -0.57 -16.14
CA ASP A 50 7.05 -0.26 -14.76
C ASP A 50 5.83 0.17 -13.93
N ILE A 51 4.96 1.04 -14.47
CA ILE A 51 3.74 1.50 -13.78
C ILE A 51 2.75 0.35 -13.57
N VAL A 52 2.47 -0.41 -14.64
CA VAL A 52 1.47 -1.48 -14.61
C VAL A 52 1.93 -2.62 -13.71
N SER A 53 3.17 -3.08 -13.86
CA SER A 53 3.71 -4.15 -13.04
C SER A 53 3.84 -3.74 -11.56
N PHE A 54 4.23 -2.49 -11.27
CA PHE A 54 4.24 -1.99 -9.91
C PHE A 54 2.84 -1.99 -9.29
N ALA A 55 1.86 -1.43 -9.96
CA ALA A 55 0.49 -1.39 -9.46
C ALA A 55 -0.06 -2.81 -9.21
N LEU A 56 0.15 -3.74 -10.12
CA LEU A 56 -0.33 -5.12 -9.99
C LEU A 56 0.41 -5.89 -8.88
N VAL A 57 1.74 -5.88 -8.88
CA VAL A 57 2.56 -6.59 -7.87
C VAL A 57 2.24 -6.04 -6.48
N PHE A 58 2.22 -4.72 -6.34
CA PHE A 58 1.96 -4.08 -5.06
C PHE A 58 0.54 -4.34 -4.56
N TYR A 59 -0.47 -4.28 -5.45
CA TYR A 59 -1.85 -4.59 -5.12
C TYR A 59 -2.02 -6.06 -4.68
N ILE A 60 -1.54 -7.01 -5.50
CA ILE A 60 -1.64 -8.45 -5.21
C ILE A 60 -0.93 -8.80 -3.90
N TYR A 61 0.28 -8.27 -3.71
CA TYR A 61 1.04 -8.45 -2.48
C TYR A 61 0.24 -7.97 -1.26
N ARG A 62 -0.24 -6.73 -1.29
CA ARG A 62 -0.98 -6.16 -0.14
C ARG A 62 -2.29 -6.87 0.12
N VAL A 63 -3.09 -7.12 -0.91
CA VAL A 63 -4.35 -7.84 -0.77
C VAL A 63 -4.12 -9.24 -0.23
N GLY A 64 -3.15 -9.97 -0.77
CA GLY A 64 -2.83 -11.32 -0.33
C GLY A 64 -2.38 -11.40 1.12
N PHE A 65 -1.44 -10.53 1.53
CA PHE A 65 -0.96 -10.50 2.92
C PHE A 65 -2.03 -10.03 3.89
N GLU A 66 -2.77 -8.97 3.58
CA GLU A 66 -3.82 -8.45 4.45
C GLU A 66 -5.01 -9.42 4.57
N ALA A 67 -5.39 -10.13 3.49
CA ALA A 67 -6.45 -11.12 3.53
C ALA A 67 -6.10 -12.36 4.35
N THR A 68 -4.83 -12.78 4.37
CA THR A 68 -4.40 -14.03 5.00
C THR A 68 -3.72 -13.82 6.35
N LYS A 69 -2.99 -12.72 6.54
CA LYS A 69 -2.17 -12.44 7.73
C LYS A 69 -2.65 -11.21 8.51
N HIS A 70 -3.67 -10.49 8.03
CA HIS A 70 -4.21 -9.26 8.62
C HIS A 70 -3.17 -8.14 8.76
N THR A 71 -2.05 -8.24 8.06
CA THR A 71 -0.95 -7.29 8.07
C THR A 71 -0.16 -7.40 6.77
N THR A 72 0.73 -6.43 6.49
CA THR A 72 1.76 -6.52 5.46
C THR A 72 3.13 -6.59 6.13
N LEU A 73 4.20 -6.90 5.39
CA LEU A 73 5.55 -6.92 5.96
C LEU A 73 5.95 -5.55 6.51
N GLY A 74 5.61 -4.47 5.81
CA GLY A 74 5.84 -3.11 6.30
C GLY A 74 5.05 -2.79 7.57
N LYS A 75 3.77 -3.15 7.63
CA LYS A 75 2.96 -2.97 8.84
C LYS A 75 3.44 -3.83 10.00
N TRP A 76 3.77 -5.10 9.72
CA TRP A 76 4.28 -6.01 10.74
C TRP A 76 5.58 -5.50 11.37
N SER A 77 6.54 -5.00 10.58
CA SER A 77 7.80 -4.44 11.06
C SER A 77 7.62 -3.25 12.01
N LEU A 78 6.53 -2.51 11.87
CA LEU A 78 6.18 -1.34 12.69
C LEU A 78 5.09 -1.63 13.73
N ARG A 79 4.78 -2.91 13.98
CA ARG A 79 3.76 -3.33 14.95
C ARG A 79 2.40 -2.68 14.71
N LEU A 80 1.99 -2.58 13.45
CA LEU A 80 0.66 -2.13 13.05
C LEU A 80 -0.23 -3.34 12.77
N GLU A 81 -1.47 -3.28 13.26
CA GLU A 81 -2.49 -4.31 13.06
C GLU A 81 -3.72 -3.69 12.41
N ILE A 82 -4.38 -4.47 11.56
CA ILE A 82 -5.64 -4.09 10.93
C ILE A 82 -6.75 -4.65 11.80
N ILE A 83 -7.62 -3.77 12.27
CA ILE A 83 -8.82 -4.11 13.05
C ILE A 83 -10.04 -3.85 12.19
N GLY A 84 -10.89 -4.86 12.03
CA GLY A 84 -12.11 -4.74 11.22
C GLY A 84 -12.42 -6.02 10.45
N PRO A 85 -13.27 -5.97 9.43
CA PRO A 85 -13.60 -7.12 8.61
C PRO A 85 -12.37 -7.71 7.93
N HIS A 86 -12.21 -9.02 8.07
CA HIS A 86 -11.08 -9.76 7.48
C HIS A 86 -11.48 -10.46 6.19
N GLY A 87 -10.50 -10.80 5.37
CA GLY A 87 -10.67 -11.56 4.15
C GLY A 87 -10.35 -10.77 2.88
N TRP A 88 -10.57 -11.42 1.73
CA TRP A 88 -10.16 -10.90 0.42
C TRP A 88 -10.91 -9.63 0.00
N ARG A 89 -12.23 -9.57 0.27
CA ARG A 89 -13.06 -8.43 -0.14
C ARG A 89 -12.69 -7.14 0.58
N PRO A 90 -12.63 -7.07 1.93
CA PRO A 90 -12.16 -5.86 2.62
C PRO A 90 -10.74 -5.48 2.23
N ALA A 91 -9.82 -6.44 2.13
CA ALA A 91 -8.43 -6.19 1.72
C ALA A 91 -8.36 -5.60 0.29
N ALA A 92 -9.15 -6.13 -0.65
CA ALA A 92 -9.22 -5.61 -2.02
C ALA A 92 -9.74 -4.17 -2.07
N ILE A 93 -10.84 -3.86 -1.36
CA ILE A 93 -11.41 -2.53 -1.29
C ILE A 93 -10.41 -1.54 -0.70
N ARG A 94 -9.79 -1.87 0.44
CA ARG A 94 -8.83 -1.01 1.12
C ARG A 94 -7.62 -0.66 0.26
N ASN A 95 -7.14 -1.60 -0.55
CA ASN A 95 -5.96 -1.41 -1.39
C ASN A 95 -6.28 -0.94 -2.81
N SER A 96 -7.57 -0.79 -3.19
CA SER A 96 -7.98 -0.40 -4.56
C SER A 96 -7.43 0.96 -5.00
N TRP A 97 -7.06 1.85 -4.08
CA TRP A 97 -6.41 3.12 -4.41
C TRP A 97 -5.10 2.93 -5.19
N VAL A 98 -4.40 1.80 -5.00
CA VAL A 98 -3.19 1.47 -5.76
C VAL A 98 -3.48 1.38 -7.25
N LEU A 99 -4.67 0.87 -7.63
CA LEU A 99 -5.06 0.76 -9.03
C LEU A 99 -5.33 2.12 -9.69
N LEU A 100 -5.59 3.17 -8.88
CA LEU A 100 -5.74 4.53 -9.40
C LEU A 100 -4.42 5.08 -9.96
N THR A 101 -3.27 4.54 -9.53
CA THR A 101 -1.96 4.91 -10.09
C THR A 101 -1.85 4.51 -11.57
N LEU A 102 -2.65 3.53 -12.05
CA LEU A 102 -2.72 3.16 -13.46
C LEU A 102 -3.21 4.32 -14.36
N ILE A 103 -3.91 5.30 -13.80
CA ILE A 103 -4.33 6.50 -14.55
C ILE A 103 -3.10 7.28 -15.04
N SER A 104 -1.97 7.21 -14.34
CA SER A 104 -0.74 7.88 -14.76
C SER A 104 -0.18 7.37 -16.10
N VAL A 105 -0.58 6.15 -16.55
CA VAL A 105 -0.27 5.61 -17.87
C VAL A 105 -0.83 6.50 -19.00
N THR A 106 -1.94 7.21 -18.72
CA THR A 106 -2.55 8.15 -19.68
C THR A 106 -1.75 9.46 -19.83
N GLY A 107 -0.70 9.66 -19.02
CA GLY A 107 0.13 10.86 -19.00
C GLY A 107 -0.28 11.90 -17.94
N LEU A 108 -1.33 11.65 -17.16
CA LEU A 108 -1.80 12.54 -16.08
C LEU A 108 -0.94 12.34 -14.81
N ARG A 109 0.27 12.88 -14.83
CA ARG A 109 1.28 12.70 -13.76
C ARG A 109 0.89 13.35 -12.42
N PHE A 110 -0.07 14.26 -12.39
CA PHE A 110 -0.53 14.91 -11.16
C PHE A 110 -1.50 14.04 -10.34
N VAL A 111 -2.03 12.96 -10.90
CA VAL A 111 -3.02 12.10 -10.22
C VAL A 111 -2.42 11.41 -9.00
N GLU A 112 -1.22 10.88 -9.12
CA GLU A 112 -0.55 10.15 -8.04
C GLU A 112 -0.28 11.04 -6.80
N PRO A 113 0.37 12.23 -6.91
CA PRO A 113 0.57 13.10 -5.76
C PRO A 113 -0.75 13.60 -5.14
N VAL A 114 -1.80 13.80 -5.95
CA VAL A 114 -3.13 14.17 -5.44
C VAL A 114 -3.74 13.02 -4.60
N ILE A 115 -3.67 11.77 -5.09
CA ILE A 115 -4.13 10.61 -4.34
C ILE A 115 -3.38 10.51 -3.00
N VAL A 116 -2.05 10.57 -3.03
CA VAL A 116 -1.21 10.49 -1.82
C VAL A 116 -1.55 11.61 -0.85
N ALA A 117 -1.76 12.83 -1.32
CA ALA A 117 -2.16 13.96 -0.50
C ALA A 117 -3.53 13.73 0.17
N ILE A 118 -4.54 13.27 -0.59
CA ILE A 118 -5.87 12.95 -0.05
C ILE A 118 -5.79 11.87 1.02
N LEU A 119 -5.05 10.79 0.77
CA LEU A 119 -4.88 9.71 1.72
C LEU A 119 -4.15 10.17 2.99
N GLY A 120 -3.08 10.96 2.83
CA GLY A 120 -2.30 11.51 3.94
C GLY A 120 -3.12 12.47 4.80
N VAL A 121 -3.76 13.47 4.20
CA VAL A 121 -4.59 14.46 4.90
C VAL A 121 -5.77 13.79 5.61
N SER A 122 -6.47 12.88 4.93
CA SER A 122 -7.58 12.13 5.55
C SER A 122 -7.11 11.33 6.77
N THR A 123 -5.95 10.67 6.68
CA THR A 123 -5.39 9.90 7.81
C THR A 123 -5.02 10.81 8.98
N LEU A 124 -4.48 12.00 8.73
CA LEU A 124 -4.13 12.98 9.77
C LEU A 124 -5.37 13.56 10.46
N LEU A 125 -6.40 13.91 9.69
CA LEU A 125 -7.60 14.57 10.22
C LEU A 125 -8.56 13.59 10.88
N VAL A 126 -8.83 12.46 10.23
CA VAL A 126 -9.85 11.48 10.64
C VAL A 126 -9.26 10.25 11.31
N GLY A 127 -7.96 9.97 11.11
CA GLY A 127 -7.29 8.75 11.55
C GLY A 127 -7.49 7.57 10.58
N ARG A 128 -8.24 7.76 9.51
CA ARG A 128 -8.54 6.76 8.47
C ARG A 128 -8.50 7.42 7.10
N HIS A 129 -8.09 6.70 6.08
CA HIS A 129 -8.29 7.16 4.70
C HIS A 129 -9.62 6.62 4.11
N PRO A 130 -10.14 7.21 3.02
CA PRO A 130 -11.45 6.86 2.47
C PRO A 130 -11.63 5.37 2.17
N PHE A 131 -10.61 4.69 1.71
CA PHE A 131 -10.64 3.26 1.40
C PHE A 131 -10.65 2.37 2.65
N ASP A 132 -10.01 2.79 3.77
CA ASP A 132 -10.17 2.12 5.06
C ASP A 132 -11.63 2.23 5.53
N MET A 133 -12.23 3.43 5.37
CA MET A 133 -13.64 3.66 5.74
C MET A 133 -14.59 2.80 4.89
N ALA A 134 -14.35 2.71 3.58
CA ALA A 134 -15.13 1.88 2.67
C ALA A 134 -15.00 0.37 2.97
N ALA A 135 -13.85 -0.06 3.46
CA ALA A 135 -13.62 -1.45 3.90
C ALA A 135 -14.15 -1.74 5.31
N GLY A 136 -14.52 -0.69 6.07
CA GLY A 136 -14.95 -0.81 7.47
C GLY A 136 -13.80 -1.04 8.46
N ASP A 137 -12.56 -0.77 8.06
CA ASP A 137 -11.35 -1.12 8.80
C ASP A 137 -10.74 0.05 9.58
N LEU A 138 -9.92 -0.31 10.57
CA LEU A 138 -9.04 0.56 11.34
C LEU A 138 -7.62 -0.02 11.34
N VAL A 139 -6.61 0.83 11.13
CA VAL A 139 -5.20 0.44 11.32
C VAL A 139 -4.73 1.10 12.60
N LEU A 140 -4.38 0.29 13.59
CA LEU A 140 -3.89 0.73 14.90
C LEU A 140 -2.52 0.12 15.21
N GLU A 141 -1.87 0.66 16.23
CA GLU A 141 -0.70 0.05 16.82
C GLU A 141 -1.14 -1.21 17.60
N LYS A 142 -0.42 -2.32 17.38
CA LYS A 142 -0.65 -3.57 18.12
C LYS A 142 -0.25 -3.37 19.58
N LEU A 143 -1.22 -3.51 20.48
CA LEU A 143 -0.95 -3.46 21.91
C LEU A 143 -0.06 -4.63 22.34
N PRO A 144 0.86 -4.41 23.30
CA PRO A 144 1.56 -5.50 23.96
C PRO A 144 0.57 -6.50 24.58
N PRO A 145 0.91 -7.80 24.64
CA PRO A 145 0.02 -8.82 25.21
C PRO A 145 -0.48 -8.50 26.62
N GLU A 146 0.36 -7.88 27.41
CA GLU A 146 0.11 -7.51 28.81
C GLU A 146 -1.04 -6.48 28.99
N LEU A 147 -1.36 -5.70 27.96
CA LEU A 147 -2.44 -4.71 27.98
C LEU A 147 -3.74 -5.18 27.32
N LYS A 148 -3.80 -6.46 26.91
CA LYS A 148 -5.00 -7.04 26.31
C LYS A 148 -5.92 -7.72 27.31
N GLU A 149 -5.47 -7.89 28.57
CA GLU A 149 -6.18 -8.64 29.62
C GLU A 149 -6.91 -7.73 30.64
N GLU A 150 -6.89 -6.41 30.44
CA GLU A 150 -7.71 -5.45 31.20
C GLU A 150 -8.93 -4.97 30.37
#